data_165deea394173714f04989e1cc1ad7a9
#
_entry.id   165deea394173714f04989e1cc1ad7a9
#
_cell.length_a   1.000
_cell.length_b   1.000
_cell.length_c   1.000
_cell.angle_alpha   90.00
_cell.angle_beta   90.00
_cell.angle_gamma   90.00
#
_symmetry.space_group_name_H-M   'P 1'
#
loop_
_entity.id
_entity.type
_entity.pdbx_description
1 polymer ?
#
loop_
_entity_poly.entity_id
_entity_poly.type
_entity_poly.pdbx_seq_one_letter_code
_entity_poly.pdbx_strand_id
1 'polypeptide(L)'
;LKNIRFLEAAGDDPIIVHQHSIGGDWAEGMMIYDAITQCQCHIVFVMHGAACSMGSIIPQAADTRIIMPNCLFMIHDGSTNLDGTHKQVQSAAQLEEKMRDQMLDIYASVCLNGHYFQKEQATDKSVRQYIINRMNEKEDWWLNAREAVAFGFTDAVLGDEGYDNIDSIRDIINNEGE
;
A
#
# COMPACT_ATOMS: atom_id res chain seq x y z
N LEU A 1 6.59 14.45 1.58
CA LEU A 1 7.56 14.58 2.68
C LEU A 1 7.37 15.86 3.49
N LYS A 2 7.53 17.02 2.85
CA LYS A 2 7.49 18.33 3.53
C LYS A 2 6.21 18.53 4.35
N ASN A 3 5.05 18.14 3.80
CA ASN A 3 3.77 18.30 4.50
C ASN A 3 3.62 17.32 5.67
N ILE A 4 4.05 16.07 5.55
CA ILE A 4 4.04 15.09 6.65
C ILE A 4 4.90 15.63 7.81
N ARG A 5 6.14 16.02 7.54
CA ARG A 5 7.04 16.60 8.57
C ARG A 5 6.51 17.90 9.19
N PHE A 6 5.81 18.71 8.40
CA PHE A 6 5.19 19.95 8.91
C PHE A 6 4.03 19.63 9.86
N LEU A 7 3.16 18.67 9.50
CA LEU A 7 2.01 18.27 10.33
C LEU A 7 2.49 17.58 11.60
N GLU A 8 3.45 16.66 11.51
CA GLU A 8 4.08 16.01 12.67
C GLU A 8 4.68 17.04 13.66
N ALA A 9 5.33 18.08 13.15
CA ALA A 9 5.87 19.16 14.00
C ALA A 9 4.80 20.09 14.59
N ALA A 10 3.58 20.05 14.07
CA ALA A 10 2.47 20.88 14.55
C ALA A 10 1.71 20.25 15.73
N GLY A 11 1.79 18.92 15.93
CA GLY A 11 1.13 18.18 17.00
C GLY A 11 1.06 16.68 16.74
N ASP A 12 0.39 15.98 17.64
CA ASP A 12 0.27 14.51 17.62
C ASP A 12 -1.05 14.05 17.00
N ASP A 13 -1.85 14.97 16.43
CA ASP A 13 -3.12 14.64 15.78
C ASP A 13 -2.93 13.68 14.61
N PRO A 14 -3.89 12.75 14.35
CA PRO A 14 -3.84 11.86 13.20
C PRO A 14 -3.74 12.61 11.86
N ILE A 15 -2.85 12.17 10.99
CA ILE A 15 -2.66 12.74 9.66
C ILE A 15 -3.46 11.92 8.64
N ILE A 16 -4.48 12.54 8.04
CA ILE A 16 -5.28 11.89 7.00
C ILE A 16 -4.74 12.28 5.63
N VAL A 17 -4.31 11.29 4.87
CA VAL A 17 -3.78 11.42 3.52
C VAL A 17 -4.84 10.98 2.51
N HIS A 18 -5.38 11.92 1.75
CA HIS A 18 -6.24 11.61 0.61
C HIS A 18 -5.39 11.36 -0.63
N GLN A 19 -5.50 10.14 -1.19
CA GLN A 19 -4.71 9.72 -2.33
C GLN A 19 -5.60 9.38 -3.53
N HIS A 20 -5.17 9.85 -4.71
CA HIS A 20 -5.51 9.29 -6.02
C HIS A 20 -4.21 9.14 -6.79
N SER A 21 -3.81 7.91 -7.14
CA SER A 21 -2.52 7.67 -7.78
C SER A 21 -2.54 6.47 -8.71
N ILE A 22 -2.02 6.66 -9.92
CA ILE A 22 -1.77 5.58 -10.88
C ILE A 22 -0.39 4.96 -10.73
N GLY A 23 0.42 5.43 -9.77
CA GLY A 23 1.80 4.99 -9.54
C GLY A 23 2.84 6.03 -9.93
N GLY A 24 4.07 5.59 -10.10
CA GLY A 24 5.20 6.46 -10.43
C GLY A 24 6.55 5.78 -10.18
N ASP A 25 7.59 6.61 -10.05
CA ASP A 25 8.95 6.16 -9.84
C ASP A 25 9.12 5.43 -8.50
N TRP A 26 9.89 4.32 -8.52
CA TRP A 26 10.15 3.49 -7.35
C TRP A 26 10.88 4.25 -6.24
N ALA A 27 11.97 4.93 -6.55
CA ALA A 27 12.80 5.58 -5.55
C ALA A 27 12.07 6.75 -4.89
N GLU A 28 11.31 7.53 -5.67
CA GLU A 28 10.45 8.61 -5.16
C GLU A 28 9.34 8.06 -4.25
N GLY A 29 8.74 6.94 -4.64
CA GLY A 29 7.70 6.28 -3.86
C GLY A 29 8.23 5.70 -2.56
N MET A 30 9.38 5.02 -2.56
CA MET A 30 9.99 4.48 -1.34
C MET A 30 10.46 5.58 -0.39
N MET A 31 10.90 6.73 -0.90
CA MET A 31 11.18 7.91 -0.07
C MET A 31 9.93 8.39 0.69
N ILE A 32 8.75 8.33 0.06
CA ILE A 32 7.48 8.68 0.72
C ILE A 32 7.11 7.58 1.73
N TYR A 33 7.23 6.31 1.35
CA TYR A 33 6.99 5.15 2.20
C TYR A 33 7.79 5.24 3.51
N ASP A 34 9.10 5.46 3.41
CA ASP A 34 9.99 5.61 4.56
C ASP A 34 9.60 6.79 5.46
N ALA A 35 9.16 7.91 4.85
CA ALA A 35 8.74 9.07 5.62
C ALA A 35 7.45 8.82 6.42
N ILE A 36 6.53 8.01 5.88
CA ILE A 36 5.31 7.57 6.57
C ILE A 36 5.69 6.65 7.73
N THR A 37 6.51 5.64 7.46
CA THR A 37 6.98 4.67 8.47
C THR A 37 7.72 5.34 9.65
N GLN A 38 8.39 6.48 9.41
CA GLN A 38 9.13 7.23 10.45
C GLN A 38 8.28 8.29 11.15
N CYS A 39 7.05 8.54 10.71
CA CYS A 39 6.15 9.51 11.34
C CYS A 39 5.69 9.00 12.70
N GLN A 40 5.63 9.88 13.70
CA GLN A 40 5.15 9.54 15.04
C GLN A 40 3.63 9.70 15.17
N CYS A 41 3.01 10.49 14.28
CA CYS A 41 1.56 10.62 14.24
C CYS A 41 0.92 9.38 13.59
N HIS A 42 -0.27 9.02 14.02
CA HIS A 42 -1.08 7.99 13.35
C HIS A 42 -1.43 8.44 11.93
N ILE A 43 -1.03 7.68 10.92
CA ILE A 43 -1.28 8.00 9.51
C ILE A 43 -2.43 7.17 8.97
N VAL A 44 -3.44 7.86 8.43
CA VAL A 44 -4.57 7.26 7.72
C VAL A 44 -4.48 7.56 6.24
N PHE A 45 -4.47 6.54 5.41
CA PHE A 45 -4.66 6.70 3.97
C PHE A 45 -6.13 6.50 3.59
N VAL A 46 -6.67 7.44 2.81
CA VAL A 46 -7.99 7.32 2.17
C VAL A 46 -7.78 7.33 0.66
N MET A 47 -7.94 6.17 0.04
CA MET A 47 -7.67 5.96 -1.39
C MET A 47 -8.93 6.23 -2.22
N HIS A 48 -8.81 7.13 -3.22
CA HIS A 48 -9.88 7.57 -4.10
C HIS A 48 -9.60 7.18 -5.55
N GLY A 49 -10.61 6.75 -6.28
CA GLY A 49 -10.57 6.53 -7.72
C GLY A 49 -9.59 5.45 -8.17
N ALA A 50 -8.29 5.65 -7.96
CA ALA A 50 -7.26 4.67 -8.26
C ALA A 50 -6.11 4.69 -7.22
N ALA A 51 -5.66 3.49 -6.84
CA ALA A 51 -4.47 3.22 -6.05
C ALA A 51 -3.68 2.11 -6.77
N CYS A 52 -2.82 2.50 -7.72
CA CYS A 52 -2.17 1.57 -8.64
C CYS A 52 -0.65 1.62 -8.53
N SER A 53 0.01 0.46 -8.75
CA SER A 53 1.48 0.40 -8.81
C SER A 53 2.11 1.00 -7.54
N MET A 54 3.02 1.95 -7.63
CA MET A 54 3.58 2.67 -6.47
C MET A 54 2.50 3.31 -5.58
N GLY A 55 1.34 3.70 -6.17
CA GLY A 55 0.17 4.20 -5.43
C GLY A 55 -0.54 3.13 -4.58
N SER A 56 -0.30 1.84 -4.82
CA SER A 56 -0.77 0.75 -3.98
C SER A 56 0.25 0.31 -2.92
N ILE A 57 1.53 0.63 -3.13
CA ILE A 57 2.63 0.30 -2.21
C ILE A 57 2.72 1.33 -1.07
N ILE A 58 2.72 2.62 -1.39
CA ILE A 58 2.88 3.71 -0.42
C ILE A 58 1.90 3.61 0.76
N PRO A 59 0.58 3.35 0.54
CA PRO A 59 -0.38 3.20 1.63
C PRO A 59 -0.06 2.07 2.61
N GLN A 60 0.76 1.08 2.21
CA GLN A 60 1.10 -0.03 3.09
C GLN A 60 2.01 0.37 4.27
N ALA A 61 2.59 1.58 4.22
CA ALA A 61 3.33 2.17 5.34
C ALA A 61 2.43 2.82 6.40
N ALA A 62 1.15 3.01 6.12
CA ALA A 62 0.21 3.68 7.00
C ALA A 62 -0.33 2.76 8.10
N ASP A 63 -0.74 3.36 9.21
CA ASP A 63 -1.38 2.66 10.33
C ASP A 63 -2.79 2.22 9.97
N THR A 64 -3.52 3.02 9.20
CA THR A 64 -4.90 2.72 8.75
C THR A 64 -5.06 3.00 7.25
N ARG A 65 -5.64 2.05 6.52
CA ARG A 65 -5.81 2.10 5.07
C ARG A 65 -7.28 1.94 4.69
N ILE A 66 -7.90 3.04 4.28
CA ILE A 66 -9.31 3.08 3.88
C ILE A 66 -9.38 3.21 2.36
N ILE A 67 -10.27 2.47 1.75
CA ILE A 67 -10.51 2.56 0.30
C ILE A 67 -11.95 3.04 0.04
N MET A 68 -12.11 3.97 -0.91
CA MET A 68 -13.43 4.41 -1.35
C MET A 68 -14.14 3.30 -2.13
N PRO A 69 -15.49 3.19 -2.05
CA PRO A 69 -16.25 2.09 -2.67
C PRO A 69 -16.01 1.90 -4.17
N ASN A 70 -15.72 2.99 -4.90
CA ASN A 70 -15.48 2.99 -6.35
C ASN A 70 -13.99 3.09 -6.71
N CYS A 71 -13.09 2.98 -5.74
CA CYS A 71 -11.66 3.01 -6.00
C CYS A 71 -11.20 1.66 -6.56
N LEU A 72 -10.35 1.70 -7.57
CA LEU A 72 -9.67 0.54 -8.13
C LEU A 72 -8.28 0.43 -7.48
N PHE A 73 -7.93 -0.78 -7.09
CA PHE A 73 -6.61 -1.10 -6.57
C PHE A 73 -5.89 -2.01 -7.58
N MET A 74 -4.62 -1.73 -7.87
CA MET A 74 -3.87 -2.53 -8.84
C MET A 74 -2.43 -2.73 -8.41
N ILE A 75 -1.98 -3.97 -8.49
CA ILE A 75 -0.58 -4.35 -8.31
C ILE A 75 -0.04 -5.07 -9.55
N HIS A 76 1.22 -4.84 -9.83
CA HIS A 76 1.95 -5.45 -10.93
C HIS A 76 3.47 -5.42 -10.65
N ASP A 77 4.25 -6.14 -11.44
CA ASP A 77 5.72 -6.12 -11.34
C ASP A 77 6.35 -4.81 -11.86
N GLY A 78 5.52 -3.90 -12.40
CA GLY A 78 6.00 -2.67 -13.01
C GLY A 78 6.43 -2.84 -14.47
N SER A 79 6.93 -1.76 -15.04
CA SER A 79 7.50 -1.77 -16.38
C SER A 79 8.81 -0.99 -16.39
N THR A 80 9.82 -1.51 -17.10
CA THR A 80 11.11 -0.86 -17.21
C THR A 80 11.60 -0.85 -18.65
N ASN A 81 12.35 0.18 -18.99
CA ASN A 81 13.08 0.25 -20.26
C ASN A 81 14.58 0.23 -19.94
N LEU A 82 15.27 -0.82 -20.38
CA LEU A 82 16.69 -0.99 -20.15
C LEU A 82 17.48 -0.69 -21.44
N ASP A 83 18.32 0.32 -21.40
CA ASP A 83 19.27 0.67 -22.46
C ASP A 83 20.67 0.87 -21.88
N GLY A 84 21.69 0.49 -22.66
CA GLY A 84 23.06 0.61 -22.23
C GLY A 84 23.94 -0.55 -22.67
N THR A 85 25.17 -0.62 -22.12
CA THR A 85 26.05 -1.75 -22.33
C THR A 85 25.51 -3.03 -21.71
N HIS A 86 25.94 -4.19 -22.20
CA HIS A 86 25.50 -5.50 -21.64
C HIS A 86 25.60 -5.56 -20.10
N LYS A 87 26.69 -5.02 -19.52
CA LYS A 87 26.87 -5.02 -18.06
C LYS A 87 25.90 -4.08 -17.35
N GLN A 88 25.56 -2.94 -17.94
CA GLN A 88 24.58 -2.01 -17.39
C GLN A 88 23.17 -2.61 -17.39
N VAL A 89 22.77 -3.23 -18.50
CA VAL A 89 21.48 -3.92 -18.61
C VAL A 89 21.38 -5.06 -17.59
N GLN A 90 22.44 -5.87 -17.45
CA GLN A 90 22.47 -6.95 -16.45
C GLN A 90 22.38 -6.41 -15.01
N SER A 91 23.08 -5.33 -14.70
CA SER A 91 23.02 -4.69 -13.38
C SER A 91 21.64 -4.11 -13.09
N ALA A 92 21.00 -3.48 -14.07
CA ALA A 92 19.66 -2.95 -13.94
C ALA A 92 18.62 -4.06 -13.73
N ALA A 93 18.71 -5.17 -14.46
CA ALA A 93 17.83 -6.33 -14.25
C ALA A 93 17.94 -6.91 -12.82
N GLN A 94 19.17 -6.97 -12.26
CA GLN A 94 19.37 -7.38 -10.88
C GLN A 94 18.79 -6.39 -9.86
N LEU A 95 18.76 -5.09 -10.18
CA LEU A 95 18.09 -4.09 -9.34
C LEU A 95 16.57 -4.28 -9.37
N GLU A 96 15.99 -4.51 -10.54
CA GLU A 96 14.56 -4.81 -10.70
C GLU A 96 14.12 -6.01 -9.85
N GLU A 97 14.91 -7.09 -9.83
CA GLU A 97 14.64 -8.26 -8.99
C GLU A 97 14.60 -7.88 -7.51
N LYS A 98 15.51 -7.04 -7.02
CA LYS A 98 15.53 -6.58 -5.63
C LYS A 98 14.32 -5.70 -5.29
N MET A 99 13.93 -4.80 -6.20
CA MET A 99 12.75 -3.95 -6.02
C MET A 99 11.47 -4.79 -6.00
N ARG A 100 11.37 -5.80 -6.87
CA ARG A 100 10.27 -6.77 -6.88
C ARG A 100 10.20 -7.54 -5.56
N ASP A 101 11.32 -8.03 -5.06
CA ASP A 101 11.39 -8.75 -3.79
C ASP A 101 10.92 -7.87 -2.62
N GLN A 102 11.38 -6.62 -2.55
CA GLN A 102 10.95 -5.66 -1.53
C GLN A 102 9.45 -5.35 -1.60
N MET A 103 8.91 -5.15 -2.80
CA MET A 103 7.46 -4.97 -3.01
C MET A 103 6.67 -6.16 -2.48
N LEU A 104 7.10 -7.37 -2.82
CA LEU A 104 6.44 -8.59 -2.39
C LEU A 104 6.49 -8.79 -0.87
N ASP A 105 7.59 -8.41 -0.21
CA ASP A 105 7.71 -8.47 1.23
C ASP A 105 6.75 -7.47 1.91
N ILE A 106 6.65 -6.24 1.37
CA ILE A 106 5.69 -5.24 1.84
C ILE A 106 4.26 -5.78 1.74
N TYR A 107 3.85 -6.28 0.58
CA TYR A 107 2.49 -6.80 0.40
C TYR A 107 2.22 -8.04 1.25
N ALA A 108 3.15 -8.98 1.32
CA ALA A 108 2.97 -10.19 2.09
C ALA A 108 2.76 -9.88 3.58
N SER A 109 3.51 -8.94 4.14
CA SER A 109 3.41 -8.56 5.54
C SER A 109 2.03 -8.01 5.93
N VAL A 110 1.42 -7.17 5.10
CA VAL A 110 0.10 -6.61 5.37
C VAL A 110 -1.02 -7.60 5.05
N CYS A 111 -0.89 -8.38 3.98
CA CYS A 111 -1.89 -9.34 3.54
C CYS A 111 -2.07 -10.51 4.52
N LEU A 112 -1.08 -10.84 5.34
CA LEU A 112 -1.22 -11.86 6.39
C LEU A 112 -2.42 -11.60 7.31
N ASN A 113 -2.80 -10.33 7.51
CA ASN A 113 -3.94 -9.93 8.31
C ASN A 113 -5.26 -9.95 7.52
N GLY A 114 -5.22 -10.13 6.21
CA GLY A 114 -6.40 -10.21 5.35
C GLY A 114 -7.27 -11.43 5.65
N HIS A 115 -8.58 -11.23 5.70
CA HIS A 115 -9.54 -12.29 6.02
C HIS A 115 -9.38 -13.53 5.14
N TYR A 116 -9.06 -13.35 3.85
CA TYR A 116 -8.83 -14.45 2.93
C TYR A 116 -7.67 -15.35 3.39
N PHE A 117 -6.53 -14.75 3.72
CA PHE A 117 -5.34 -15.49 4.12
C PHE A 117 -5.41 -16.04 5.54
N GLN A 118 -6.08 -15.34 6.45
CA GLN A 118 -6.34 -15.85 7.81
C GLN A 118 -7.21 -17.10 7.78
N LYS A 119 -8.25 -17.13 6.97
CA LYS A 119 -9.11 -18.31 6.79
C LYS A 119 -8.35 -19.51 6.25
N GLU A 120 -7.39 -19.30 5.36
CA GLU A 120 -6.52 -20.33 4.79
C GLU A 120 -5.33 -20.70 5.71
N GLN A 121 -5.19 -20.05 6.89
CA GLN A 121 -4.05 -20.20 7.80
C GLN A 121 -2.70 -20.01 7.07
N ALA A 122 -2.65 -19.02 6.18
CA ALA A 122 -1.52 -18.77 5.32
C ALA A 122 -0.29 -18.32 6.10
N THR A 123 0.88 -18.69 5.60
CA THR A 123 2.16 -18.18 6.05
C THR A 123 2.63 -17.05 5.14
N ASP A 124 3.56 -16.23 5.61
CA ASP A 124 4.20 -15.17 4.80
C ASP A 124 4.64 -15.72 3.42
N LYS A 125 5.34 -16.85 3.42
CA LYS A 125 5.78 -17.50 2.19
C LYS A 125 4.62 -17.90 1.25
N SER A 126 3.51 -18.37 1.79
CA SER A 126 2.36 -18.78 0.97
C SER A 126 1.58 -17.57 0.45
N VAL A 127 1.48 -16.48 1.22
CA VAL A 127 0.92 -15.20 0.78
C VAL A 127 1.75 -14.63 -0.37
N ARG A 128 3.08 -14.53 -0.17
CA ARG A 128 4.01 -14.06 -1.19
C ARG A 128 3.87 -14.86 -2.50
N GLN A 129 3.83 -16.20 -2.39
CA GLN A 129 3.68 -17.06 -3.57
C GLN A 129 2.32 -16.88 -4.26
N TYR A 130 1.25 -16.66 -3.49
CA TYR A 130 -0.07 -16.37 -4.04
C TYR A 130 -0.05 -15.06 -4.86
N ILE A 131 0.54 -13.99 -4.31
CA ILE A 131 0.66 -12.70 -4.99
C ILE A 131 1.45 -12.85 -6.30
N ILE A 132 2.60 -13.53 -6.26
CA ILE A 132 3.42 -13.83 -7.45
C ILE A 132 2.59 -14.54 -8.53
N ASN A 133 1.85 -15.57 -8.13
CA ASN A 133 1.03 -16.35 -9.08
C ASN A 133 -0.07 -15.49 -9.72
N ARG A 134 -0.69 -14.58 -8.94
CA ARG A 134 -1.72 -13.66 -9.45
C ARG A 134 -1.14 -12.64 -10.43
N MET A 135 0.02 -12.05 -10.13
CA MET A 135 0.70 -11.14 -11.06
C MET A 135 1.15 -11.85 -12.32
N ASN A 136 1.73 -13.06 -12.22
CA ASN A 136 2.11 -13.85 -13.38
C ASN A 136 0.93 -14.26 -14.26
N GLU A 137 -0.26 -14.49 -13.68
CA GLU A 137 -1.48 -14.84 -14.41
C GLU A 137 -2.12 -13.63 -15.10
N LYS A 138 -2.08 -12.47 -14.45
CA LYS A 138 -2.86 -11.28 -14.83
C LYS A 138 -2.02 -10.15 -15.42
N GLU A 139 -0.71 -10.17 -15.21
CA GLU A 139 0.21 -9.05 -15.43
C GLU A 139 -0.16 -7.84 -14.55
N ASP A 140 -1.27 -7.14 -14.85
CA ASP A 140 -1.92 -6.18 -13.96
C ASP A 140 -3.03 -6.88 -13.17
N TRP A 141 -2.82 -7.07 -11.86
CA TRP A 141 -3.86 -7.63 -11.00
C TRP A 141 -4.73 -6.52 -10.42
N TRP A 142 -5.88 -6.33 -11.07
CA TRP A 142 -6.90 -5.36 -10.66
C TRP A 142 -7.83 -5.95 -9.61
N LEU A 143 -8.12 -5.14 -8.58
CA LEU A 143 -8.99 -5.45 -7.46
C LEU A 143 -10.02 -4.32 -7.29
N ASN A 144 -11.26 -4.67 -7.00
CA ASN A 144 -12.21 -3.70 -6.46
C ASN A 144 -11.98 -3.47 -4.96
N ALA A 145 -12.67 -2.50 -4.35
CA ALA A 145 -12.48 -2.13 -2.96
C ALA A 145 -12.70 -3.31 -1.99
N ARG A 146 -13.71 -4.13 -2.21
CA ARG A 146 -14.03 -5.29 -1.35
C ARG A 146 -12.98 -6.41 -1.47
N GLU A 147 -12.45 -6.62 -2.66
CA GLU A 147 -11.35 -7.57 -2.88
C GLU A 147 -10.06 -7.10 -2.20
N ALA A 148 -9.74 -5.78 -2.29
CA ALA A 148 -8.58 -5.21 -1.63
C ALA A 148 -8.63 -5.40 -0.10
N VAL A 149 -9.79 -5.20 0.52
CA VAL A 149 -10.02 -5.48 1.96
C VAL A 149 -9.91 -6.98 2.23
N ALA A 150 -10.56 -7.84 1.44
CA ALA A 150 -10.55 -9.28 1.66
C ALA A 150 -9.13 -9.88 1.66
N PHE A 151 -8.25 -9.37 0.77
CA PHE A 151 -6.85 -9.78 0.72
C PHE A 151 -5.94 -9.06 1.73
N GLY A 152 -6.42 -8.01 2.43
CA GLY A 152 -5.66 -7.27 3.44
C GLY A 152 -4.79 -6.14 2.91
N PHE A 153 -4.93 -5.75 1.64
CA PHE A 153 -4.27 -4.57 1.10
C PHE A 153 -4.83 -3.27 1.70
N THR A 154 -6.08 -3.30 2.15
CA THR A 154 -6.75 -2.21 2.85
C THR A 154 -7.54 -2.75 4.03
N ASP A 155 -7.82 -1.91 5.03
CA ASP A 155 -8.45 -2.33 6.27
C ASP A 155 -9.98 -2.28 6.18
N ALA A 156 -10.53 -1.26 5.50
CA ALA A 156 -11.97 -1.10 5.32
C ALA A 156 -12.34 -0.35 4.04
N VAL A 157 -13.58 -0.51 3.61
CA VAL A 157 -14.21 0.39 2.62
C VAL A 157 -14.92 1.51 3.38
N LEU A 158 -14.75 2.77 2.96
CA LEU A 158 -15.47 3.89 3.58
C LEU A 158 -16.99 3.66 3.49
N GLY A 159 -17.68 3.77 4.63
CA GLY A 159 -19.07 3.41 4.81
C GLY A 159 -19.29 2.05 5.50
N ASP A 160 -18.22 1.30 5.82
CA ASP A 160 -18.30 0.11 6.66
C ASP A 160 -18.52 0.49 8.13
N GLU A 161 -19.04 -0.44 8.93
CA GLU A 161 -19.21 -0.27 10.38
C GLU A 161 -17.87 0.12 11.03
N GLY A 162 -17.87 1.22 11.78
CA GLY A 162 -16.67 1.83 12.37
C GLY A 162 -15.90 2.76 11.42
N TYR A 163 -16.23 2.79 10.14
CA TYR A 163 -15.59 3.65 9.11
C TYR A 163 -16.64 4.41 8.31
N ASP A 164 -17.72 4.87 8.97
CA ASP A 164 -18.90 5.50 8.35
C ASP A 164 -18.56 6.75 7.55
N ASN A 165 -17.62 7.54 8.04
CA ASN A 165 -17.11 8.74 7.38
C ASN A 165 -15.71 9.09 7.92
N ILE A 166 -15.06 10.10 7.32
CA ILE A 166 -13.70 10.50 7.69
C ILE A 166 -13.61 11.09 9.10
N ASP A 167 -14.64 11.77 9.57
CA ASP A 167 -14.66 12.34 10.93
C ASP A 167 -14.75 11.23 11.98
N SER A 168 -15.55 10.18 11.73
CA SER A 168 -15.63 9.02 12.63
C SER A 168 -14.31 8.27 12.76
N ILE A 169 -13.49 8.24 11.70
CA ILE A 169 -12.14 7.63 11.74
C ILE A 169 -11.24 8.39 12.72
N ARG A 170 -11.27 9.73 12.72
CA ARG A 170 -10.53 10.55 13.70
C ARG A 170 -10.92 10.25 15.13
N ASP A 171 -12.23 10.14 15.38
CA ASP A 171 -12.77 9.88 16.71
C ASP A 171 -12.36 8.51 17.25
N ILE A 172 -12.34 7.48 16.37
CA ILE A 172 -11.87 6.12 16.72
C ILE A 172 -10.41 6.15 17.14
N ILE A 173 -9.53 6.76 16.32
CA ILE A 173 -8.11 6.82 16.58
C ILE A 173 -7.80 7.57 17.86
N ASN A 174 -8.47 8.70 18.11
CA ASN A 174 -8.27 9.48 19.33
C ASN A 174 -8.72 8.72 20.59
N ASN A 175 -9.73 7.85 20.49
CA ASN A 175 -10.22 7.05 21.62
C ASN A 175 -9.40 5.78 21.89
N GLU A 176 -8.65 5.26 20.91
CA GLU A 176 -7.75 4.11 21.10
C GLU A 176 -6.41 4.52 21.74
N GLY A 177 -6.12 5.82 21.82
CA GLY A 177 -4.91 6.38 22.45
C GLY A 177 -5.05 6.73 23.94
N GLU A 178 -6.24 6.57 24.52
CA GLU A 178 -6.51 6.71 25.97
C GLU A 178 -6.53 5.34 26.67
#